data_9ed2184c30d9d4033dd9c0f29d02a317
#
_entry.id   9ed2184c30d9d4033dd9c0f29d02a317
#
_cell.length_a   1.000
_cell.length_b   1.000
_cell.length_c   1.000
_cell.angle_alpha   90.00
_cell.angle_beta   90.00
_cell.angle_gamma   90.00
#
_symmetry.space_group_name_H-M   'P 1'
#
loop_
_entity.id
_entity.type
_entity.pdbx_description
1 polymer ?
#
loop_
_entity_poly.entity_id
_entity_poly.type
_entity_poly.pdbx_seq_one_letter_code
_entity_poly.pdbx_strand_id
1 'polypeptide(L)'
;MQPTPNRLASSLRDYFANHLPCLRGMSPHTVHSYRDTVVLLLRFIASNRRVEVCDLDLADLQPDRILAFLAHLEKDRGNSVTTRNVRLAAIHAFFRYAGAQHPDHLEQAQRVLGVPFKRTDQRVIQYLDRTEIETVLAGIDRKTADGRRDYALLATMFNTGARVQEVIDLRANDVQLTRPYQLRLFGKGRKERYCPLWPQTAQVLMAMCDERSIDLRSDARVFLNHRGGRLTRFGVRYILAKHIDHVRPAVASLARKRLHPHSMRHSTAVALLKSGVDLSTISQWLGHASPTTTSR
;
A
#
# COMPACT_ATOMS: atom_id res chain seq x y z
N MET A 1 -33.06 28.85 6.53
CA MET A 1 -32.01 28.70 7.56
C MET A 1 -31.40 27.30 7.40
N GLN A 2 -30.12 27.19 7.07
CA GLN A 2 -29.45 25.87 7.16
C GLN A 2 -29.37 25.48 8.63
N PRO A 3 -29.75 24.26 9.02
CA PRO A 3 -29.65 23.84 10.42
C PRO A 3 -28.18 23.91 10.86
N THR A 4 -27.94 24.46 12.04
CA THR A 4 -26.62 24.50 12.65
C THR A 4 -26.10 23.06 12.76
N PRO A 5 -24.93 22.71 12.20
CA PRO A 5 -24.44 21.35 12.27
C PRO A 5 -24.28 20.93 13.74
N ASN A 6 -24.75 19.71 14.05
CA ASN A 6 -24.58 19.13 15.38
C ASN A 6 -23.08 18.92 15.71
N ARG A 7 -22.76 18.62 16.97
CA ARG A 7 -21.37 18.47 17.44
C ARG A 7 -20.59 17.40 16.65
N LEU A 8 -21.23 16.28 16.31
CA LEU A 8 -20.60 15.23 15.50
C LEU A 8 -20.23 15.74 14.11
N ALA A 9 -21.17 16.40 13.42
CA ALA A 9 -20.96 16.91 12.07
C ALA A 9 -19.85 17.98 12.02
N SER A 10 -19.81 18.90 12.99
CA SER A 10 -18.76 19.92 13.10
C SER A 10 -17.40 19.30 13.40
N SER A 11 -17.34 18.34 14.33
CA SER A 11 -16.10 17.62 14.68
C SER A 11 -15.55 16.81 13.50
N LEU A 12 -16.41 16.10 12.75
CA LEU A 12 -15.99 15.34 11.59
C LEU A 12 -15.48 16.24 10.47
N ARG A 13 -16.12 17.39 10.25
CA ARG A 13 -15.65 18.37 9.27
C ARG A 13 -14.24 18.84 9.60
N ASP A 14 -14.01 19.29 10.83
CA ASP A 14 -12.70 19.77 11.26
C ASP A 14 -11.65 18.64 11.26
N TYR A 15 -12.02 17.46 11.72
CA TYR A 15 -11.14 16.29 11.74
C TYR A 15 -10.61 15.93 10.34
N PHE A 16 -11.49 15.88 9.31
CA PHE A 16 -11.11 15.50 7.95
C PHE A 16 -10.54 16.65 7.12
N ALA A 17 -10.97 17.90 7.36
CA ALA A 17 -10.50 19.05 6.59
C ALA A 17 -9.20 19.64 7.14
N ASN A 18 -9.01 19.66 8.46
CA ASN A 18 -7.91 20.36 9.13
C ASN A 18 -7.01 19.38 9.90
N HIS A 19 -7.55 18.65 10.87
CA HIS A 19 -6.73 17.86 11.80
C HIS A 19 -5.88 16.80 11.10
N LEU A 20 -6.49 15.95 10.28
CA LEU A 20 -5.74 14.88 9.60
C LEU A 20 -4.78 15.40 8.54
N PRO A 21 -5.19 16.25 7.57
CA PRO A 21 -4.29 16.68 6.51
C PRO A 21 -3.29 17.73 6.95
N CYS A 22 -3.72 18.76 7.69
CA CYS A 22 -2.89 19.91 8.00
C CYS A 22 -2.06 19.70 9.28
N LEU A 23 -2.68 19.31 10.41
CA LEU A 23 -1.97 19.17 11.68
C LEU A 23 -1.20 17.85 11.78
N ARG A 24 -1.76 16.76 11.24
CA ARG A 24 -1.13 15.43 11.28
C ARG A 24 -0.34 15.08 10.02
N GLY A 25 -0.42 15.88 8.95
CA GLY A 25 0.27 15.64 7.70
C GLY A 25 -0.06 14.27 7.07
N MET A 26 -1.26 13.74 7.31
CA MET A 26 -1.64 12.41 6.82
C MET A 26 -1.82 12.40 5.31
N SER A 27 -1.41 11.28 4.69
CA SER A 27 -1.59 11.12 3.24
C SER A 27 -3.07 11.07 2.85
N PRO A 28 -3.45 11.56 1.64
CA PRO A 28 -4.82 11.47 1.15
C PRO A 28 -5.42 10.07 1.23
N HIS A 29 -4.61 9.02 0.97
CA HIS A 29 -5.06 7.63 1.09
C HIS A 29 -5.44 7.25 2.52
N THR A 30 -4.70 7.72 3.52
CA THR A 30 -5.03 7.46 4.93
C THR A 30 -6.30 8.20 5.31
N VAL A 31 -6.43 9.47 4.91
CA VAL A 31 -7.64 10.29 5.14
C VAL A 31 -8.87 9.63 4.52
N HIS A 32 -8.77 9.16 3.26
CA HIS A 32 -9.88 8.46 2.60
C HIS A 32 -10.25 7.16 3.32
N SER A 33 -9.27 6.35 3.73
CA SER A 33 -9.54 5.10 4.48
C SER A 33 -10.24 5.35 5.81
N TYR A 34 -9.85 6.42 6.51
CA TYR A 34 -10.49 6.81 7.76
C TYR A 34 -11.92 7.34 7.52
N ARG A 35 -12.10 8.17 6.48
CA ARG A 35 -13.42 8.67 6.07
C ARG A 35 -14.36 7.52 5.73
N ASP A 36 -13.91 6.56 4.92
CA ASP A 36 -14.72 5.39 4.55
C ASP A 36 -15.14 4.57 5.78
N THR A 37 -14.26 4.47 6.78
CA THR A 37 -14.57 3.80 8.04
C THR A 37 -15.65 4.54 8.82
N VAL A 38 -15.53 5.86 8.95
CA VAL A 38 -16.52 6.69 9.67
C VAL A 38 -17.87 6.68 8.96
N VAL A 39 -17.88 6.81 7.64
CA VAL A 39 -19.13 6.72 6.84
C VAL A 39 -19.84 5.38 7.06
N LEU A 40 -19.10 4.26 7.05
CA LEU A 40 -19.68 2.94 7.31
C LEU A 40 -20.22 2.83 8.74
N LEU A 41 -19.50 3.34 9.73
CA LEU A 41 -19.92 3.34 11.13
C LEU A 41 -21.21 4.14 11.32
N LEU A 42 -21.27 5.36 10.78
CA LEU A 42 -22.43 6.22 10.93
C LEU A 42 -23.68 5.61 10.26
N ARG A 43 -23.53 5.07 9.06
CA ARG A 43 -24.62 4.37 8.36
C ARG A 43 -25.12 3.17 9.15
N PHE A 44 -24.21 2.38 9.74
CA PHE A 44 -24.59 1.24 10.57
C PHE A 44 -25.39 1.67 11.82
N ILE A 45 -24.90 2.71 12.54
CA ILE A 45 -25.58 3.20 13.74
C ILE A 45 -26.94 3.80 13.38
N ALA A 46 -27.02 4.61 12.32
CA ALA A 46 -28.27 5.25 11.87
C ALA A 46 -29.32 4.20 11.50
N SER A 47 -28.91 3.15 10.74
CA SER A 47 -29.80 2.03 10.38
C SER A 47 -30.31 1.30 11.62
N ASN A 48 -29.45 0.99 12.59
CA ASN A 48 -29.86 0.29 13.81
C ASN A 48 -30.76 1.14 14.72
N ARG A 49 -30.61 2.46 14.69
CA ARG A 49 -31.47 3.40 15.44
C ARG A 49 -32.72 3.80 14.66
N ARG A 50 -32.82 3.49 13.39
CA ARG A 50 -33.88 3.93 12.48
C ARG A 50 -34.02 5.45 12.42
N VAL A 51 -32.87 6.14 12.33
CA VAL A 51 -32.77 7.61 12.19
C VAL A 51 -31.90 7.95 10.98
N GLU A 52 -31.97 9.20 10.52
CA GLU A 52 -31.07 9.66 9.46
C GLU A 52 -29.65 9.88 10.02
N VAL A 53 -28.66 9.80 9.14
CA VAL A 53 -27.25 10.00 9.54
C VAL A 53 -27.00 11.40 10.08
N CYS A 54 -27.72 12.40 9.60
CA CYS A 54 -27.64 13.79 10.06
C CYS A 54 -28.16 14.00 11.49
N ASP A 55 -29.01 13.09 12.00
CA ASP A 55 -29.59 13.15 13.33
C ASP A 55 -28.69 12.51 14.40
N LEU A 56 -27.60 11.86 13.98
CA LEU A 56 -26.62 11.28 14.91
C LEU A 56 -25.78 12.38 15.57
N ASP A 57 -25.59 12.25 16.87
CA ASP A 57 -24.64 13.09 17.61
C ASP A 57 -23.48 12.25 18.18
N LEU A 58 -22.46 12.94 18.74
CA LEU A 58 -21.28 12.28 19.31
C LEU A 58 -21.66 11.28 20.42
N ALA A 59 -22.67 11.62 21.23
CA ALA A 59 -23.23 10.74 22.26
C ALA A 59 -23.76 9.40 21.72
N ASP A 60 -24.07 9.30 20.42
CA ASP A 60 -24.59 8.09 19.82
C ASP A 60 -23.50 7.03 19.52
N LEU A 61 -22.26 7.44 19.47
CA LEU A 61 -21.13 6.58 19.14
C LEU A 61 -20.58 5.85 20.39
N GLN A 62 -21.46 5.12 21.07
CA GLN A 62 -21.14 4.39 22.30
C GLN A 62 -20.27 3.15 22.03
N PRO A 63 -19.47 2.66 23.02
CA PRO A 63 -18.61 1.48 22.87
C PRO A 63 -19.33 0.22 22.43
N ASP A 64 -20.53 -0.03 22.94
CA ASP A 64 -21.38 -1.18 22.57
C ASP A 64 -21.81 -1.12 21.09
N ARG A 65 -22.16 0.05 20.59
CA ARG A 65 -22.50 0.23 19.15
C ARG A 65 -21.26 0.06 18.26
N ILE A 66 -20.09 0.49 18.73
CA ILE A 66 -18.83 0.27 18.01
C ILE A 66 -18.49 -1.22 17.99
N LEU A 67 -18.67 -1.94 19.10
CA LEU A 67 -18.48 -3.39 19.15
C LEU A 67 -19.45 -4.12 18.21
N ALA A 68 -20.73 -3.71 18.19
CA ALA A 68 -21.73 -4.25 17.26
C ALA A 68 -21.34 -3.99 15.80
N PHE A 69 -20.88 -2.78 15.47
CA PHE A 69 -20.35 -2.46 14.13
C PHE A 69 -19.18 -3.36 13.74
N LEU A 70 -18.21 -3.56 14.64
CA LEU A 70 -17.04 -4.41 14.38
C LEU A 70 -17.47 -5.88 14.17
N ALA A 71 -18.48 -6.35 14.90
CA ALA A 71 -19.06 -7.70 14.71
C ALA A 71 -19.78 -7.80 13.34
N HIS A 72 -20.56 -6.78 12.95
CA HIS A 72 -21.17 -6.68 11.63
C HIS A 72 -20.15 -6.73 10.49
N LEU A 73 -19.01 -6.03 10.64
CA LEU A 73 -17.95 -6.09 9.64
C LEU A 73 -17.43 -7.51 9.41
N GLU A 74 -17.29 -8.30 10.46
CA GLU A 74 -16.77 -9.67 10.36
C GLU A 74 -17.84 -10.66 9.89
N LYS A 75 -19.04 -10.65 10.53
CA LYS A 75 -20.08 -11.64 10.30
C LYS A 75 -20.87 -11.40 9.01
N ASP A 76 -21.32 -10.16 8.79
CA ASP A 76 -22.26 -9.87 7.71
C ASP A 76 -21.52 -9.39 6.45
N ARG A 77 -20.38 -8.72 6.60
CA ARG A 77 -19.57 -8.23 5.47
C ARG A 77 -18.36 -9.11 5.14
N GLY A 78 -18.11 -10.18 5.89
CA GLY A 78 -17.00 -11.10 5.65
C GLY A 78 -15.60 -10.47 5.74
N ASN A 79 -15.45 -9.38 6.48
CA ASN A 79 -14.15 -8.72 6.61
C ASN A 79 -13.19 -9.56 7.46
N SER A 80 -11.93 -9.60 7.06
CA SER A 80 -10.88 -10.22 7.88
C SER A 80 -10.65 -9.45 9.19
N VAL A 81 -10.11 -10.14 10.20
CA VAL A 81 -9.69 -9.53 11.48
C VAL A 81 -8.73 -8.36 11.27
N THR A 82 -7.82 -8.46 10.28
CA THR A 82 -6.92 -7.36 9.92
C THR A 82 -7.68 -6.13 9.45
N THR A 83 -8.67 -6.31 8.56
CA THR A 83 -9.52 -5.19 8.08
C THR A 83 -10.35 -4.59 9.21
N ARG A 84 -10.93 -5.43 10.08
CA ARG A 84 -11.64 -5.00 11.30
C ARG A 84 -10.73 -4.13 12.17
N ASN A 85 -9.49 -4.56 12.41
CA ASN A 85 -8.53 -3.84 13.23
C ASN A 85 -8.08 -2.49 12.60
N VAL A 86 -7.90 -2.44 11.28
CA VAL A 86 -7.62 -1.18 10.58
C VAL A 86 -8.76 -0.18 10.77
N ARG A 87 -10.00 -0.63 10.70
CA ARG A 87 -11.18 0.23 10.94
C ARG A 87 -11.27 0.66 12.40
N LEU A 88 -10.98 -0.22 13.36
CA LEU A 88 -10.91 0.16 14.78
C LEU A 88 -9.82 1.22 15.01
N ALA A 89 -8.66 1.11 14.37
CA ALA A 89 -7.61 2.11 14.47
C ALA A 89 -8.07 3.50 13.98
N ALA A 90 -8.87 3.55 12.91
CA ALA A 90 -9.47 4.80 12.42
C ALA A 90 -10.47 5.38 13.42
N ILE A 91 -11.31 4.54 14.04
CA ILE A 91 -12.25 4.93 15.09
C ILE A 91 -11.49 5.48 16.31
N HIS A 92 -10.46 4.77 16.79
CA HIS A 92 -9.62 5.23 17.88
C HIS A 92 -8.94 6.57 17.58
N ALA A 93 -8.48 6.77 16.33
CA ALA A 93 -7.86 8.05 15.95
C ALA A 93 -8.87 9.20 16.01
N PHE A 94 -10.12 8.98 15.59
CA PHE A 94 -11.18 9.98 15.73
C PHE A 94 -11.52 10.26 17.20
N PHE A 95 -11.65 9.24 18.04
CA PHE A 95 -11.99 9.43 19.45
C PHE A 95 -10.87 10.08 20.28
N ARG A 96 -9.60 9.89 19.94
CA ARG A 96 -8.50 10.67 20.53
C ARG A 96 -8.65 12.17 20.21
N TYR A 97 -9.04 12.49 18.98
CA TYR A 97 -9.30 13.86 18.57
C TYR A 97 -10.56 14.40 19.28
N ALA A 98 -11.68 13.69 19.22
CA ALA A 98 -12.96 14.12 19.78
C ALA A 98 -12.90 14.32 21.30
N GLY A 99 -12.24 13.42 22.04
CA GLY A 99 -12.07 13.55 23.49
C GLY A 99 -11.22 14.76 23.90
N ALA A 100 -10.27 15.18 23.05
CA ALA A 100 -9.49 16.39 23.29
C ALA A 100 -10.28 17.67 22.97
N GLN A 101 -11.22 17.62 22.01
CA GLN A 101 -12.04 18.78 21.63
C GLN A 101 -13.31 18.94 22.48
N HIS A 102 -13.81 17.85 23.04
CA HIS A 102 -15.07 17.79 23.81
C HIS A 102 -14.84 17.12 25.16
N PRO A 103 -14.43 17.87 26.21
CA PRO A 103 -14.15 17.32 27.54
C PRO A 103 -15.35 16.61 28.16
N ASP A 104 -16.57 17.03 27.85
CA ASP A 104 -17.83 16.42 28.28
C ASP A 104 -18.04 14.99 27.72
N HIS A 105 -17.30 14.61 26.66
CA HIS A 105 -17.27 13.28 26.06
C HIS A 105 -15.99 12.49 26.35
N LEU A 106 -15.13 12.94 27.25
CA LEU A 106 -13.84 12.32 27.53
C LEU A 106 -13.99 10.89 28.05
N GLU A 107 -14.92 10.63 28.97
CA GLU A 107 -15.18 9.29 29.48
C GLU A 107 -15.61 8.33 28.36
N GLN A 108 -16.56 8.77 27.53
CA GLN A 108 -16.98 8.00 26.36
C GLN A 108 -15.79 7.69 25.43
N ALA A 109 -14.96 8.69 25.15
CA ALA A 109 -13.78 8.52 24.31
C ALA A 109 -12.80 7.50 24.92
N GLN A 110 -12.52 7.56 26.21
CA GLN A 110 -11.67 6.60 26.90
C GLN A 110 -12.24 5.18 26.82
N ARG A 111 -13.53 5.00 27.04
CA ARG A 111 -14.19 3.69 26.93
C ARG A 111 -14.10 3.13 25.50
N VAL A 112 -14.24 3.96 24.45
CA VAL A 112 -14.05 3.55 23.06
C VAL A 112 -12.60 3.17 22.79
N LEU A 113 -11.64 3.94 23.29
CA LEU A 113 -10.22 3.65 23.18
C LEU A 113 -9.82 2.35 23.90
N GLY A 114 -10.59 1.94 24.91
CA GLY A 114 -10.45 0.64 25.59
C GLY A 114 -10.91 -0.57 24.77
N VAL A 115 -11.58 -0.38 23.63
CA VAL A 115 -11.99 -1.52 22.76
C VAL A 115 -10.75 -2.22 22.20
N PRO A 116 -10.53 -3.53 22.46
CA PRO A 116 -9.28 -4.20 22.11
C PRO A 116 -9.19 -4.55 20.64
N PHE A 117 -7.96 -4.51 20.12
CA PHE A 117 -7.63 -5.13 18.85
C PHE A 117 -7.67 -6.65 18.97
N LYS A 118 -8.26 -7.34 17.99
CA LYS A 118 -8.18 -8.80 17.93
C LYS A 118 -6.79 -9.24 17.48
N ARG A 119 -6.32 -10.35 18.03
CA ARG A 119 -5.09 -11.00 17.56
C ARG A 119 -5.29 -11.41 16.09
N THR A 120 -4.25 -11.20 15.30
CA THR A 120 -4.22 -11.61 13.89
C THR A 120 -3.15 -12.66 13.72
N ASP A 121 -3.47 -13.74 13.02
CA ASP A 121 -2.46 -14.71 12.63
C ASP A 121 -1.45 -14.03 11.69
N GLN A 122 -0.19 -14.18 12.00
CA GLN A 122 0.89 -13.77 11.11
C GLN A 122 0.95 -14.78 9.95
N ARG A 123 0.37 -14.42 8.81
CA ARG A 123 0.51 -15.25 7.61
C ARG A 123 1.96 -15.21 7.15
N VAL A 124 2.54 -16.39 6.93
CA VAL A 124 3.84 -16.51 6.26
C VAL A 124 3.73 -15.82 4.89
N ILE A 125 4.59 -14.82 4.69
CA ILE A 125 4.59 -14.08 3.42
C ILE A 125 5.21 -14.97 2.36
N GLN A 126 4.41 -15.31 1.35
CA GLN A 126 4.89 -16.10 0.21
C GLN A 126 5.75 -15.22 -0.69
N TYR A 127 6.88 -15.75 -1.10
CA TYR A 127 7.84 -15.10 -1.99
C TYR A 127 8.27 -16.05 -3.12
N LEU A 128 8.82 -15.47 -4.16
CA LEU A 128 9.49 -16.20 -5.23
C LEU A 128 10.95 -16.40 -4.84
N ASP A 129 11.46 -17.60 -4.94
CA ASP A 129 12.90 -17.82 -4.86
C ASP A 129 13.60 -17.37 -6.16
N ARG A 130 14.93 -17.42 -6.16
CA ARG A 130 15.72 -16.91 -7.29
C ARG A 130 15.40 -17.66 -8.58
N THR A 131 15.33 -18.97 -8.52
CA THR A 131 15.05 -19.84 -9.67
C THR A 131 13.66 -19.58 -10.24
N GLU A 132 12.66 -19.45 -9.36
CA GLU A 132 11.29 -19.10 -9.76
C GLU A 132 11.21 -17.75 -10.47
N ILE A 133 11.92 -16.72 -9.95
CA ILE A 133 11.96 -15.40 -10.60
C ILE A 133 12.65 -15.48 -11.95
N GLU A 134 13.79 -16.15 -12.05
CA GLU A 134 14.52 -16.34 -13.30
C GLU A 134 13.63 -17.05 -14.32
N THR A 135 12.86 -18.07 -13.90
CA THR A 135 11.90 -18.77 -14.77
C THR A 135 10.75 -17.85 -15.21
N VAL A 136 10.18 -17.06 -14.29
CA VAL A 136 9.12 -16.09 -14.65
C VAL A 136 9.64 -15.06 -15.65
N LEU A 137 10.84 -14.52 -15.44
CA LEU A 137 11.45 -13.55 -16.35
C LEU A 137 11.79 -14.18 -17.71
N ALA A 138 12.32 -15.40 -17.73
CA ALA A 138 12.64 -16.11 -18.96
C ALA A 138 11.40 -16.46 -19.79
N GLY A 139 10.25 -16.69 -19.15
CA GLY A 139 8.97 -16.95 -19.81
C GLY A 139 8.31 -15.74 -20.47
N ILE A 140 8.88 -14.55 -20.32
CA ILE A 140 8.32 -13.33 -20.93
C ILE A 140 8.74 -13.21 -22.39
N ASP A 141 7.79 -13.15 -23.30
CA ASP A 141 8.06 -12.92 -24.72
C ASP A 141 8.53 -11.49 -24.99
N ARG A 142 9.84 -11.30 -25.05
CA ARG A 142 10.46 -9.99 -25.32
C ARG A 142 10.44 -9.55 -26.78
N LYS A 143 9.83 -10.31 -27.69
CA LYS A 143 9.64 -9.89 -29.07
C LYS A 143 8.59 -8.78 -29.19
N THR A 144 7.65 -8.75 -28.25
CA THR A 144 6.61 -7.72 -28.19
C THR A 144 7.03 -6.52 -27.34
N ALA A 145 6.57 -5.32 -27.68
CA ALA A 145 6.82 -4.11 -26.89
C ALA A 145 6.27 -4.23 -25.45
N ASP A 146 5.09 -4.83 -25.31
CA ASP A 146 4.52 -5.11 -23.98
C ASP A 146 5.38 -6.10 -23.17
N GLY A 147 5.90 -7.14 -23.81
CA GLY A 147 6.77 -8.09 -23.14
C GLY A 147 8.11 -7.47 -22.71
N ARG A 148 8.72 -6.63 -23.55
CA ARG A 148 9.94 -5.89 -23.16
C ARG A 148 9.68 -4.98 -21.97
N ARG A 149 8.56 -4.24 -21.97
CA ARG A 149 8.12 -3.43 -20.82
C ARG A 149 7.91 -4.29 -19.58
N ASP A 150 7.16 -5.40 -19.69
CA ASP A 150 6.84 -6.29 -18.57
C ASP A 150 8.12 -6.89 -17.96
N TYR A 151 9.05 -7.31 -18.82
CA TYR A 151 10.37 -7.81 -18.38
C TYR A 151 11.13 -6.71 -17.62
N ALA A 152 11.26 -5.51 -18.20
CA ALA A 152 11.95 -4.39 -17.55
C ALA A 152 11.32 -4.03 -16.21
N LEU A 153 9.98 -3.99 -16.15
CA LEU A 153 9.23 -3.71 -14.93
C LEU A 153 9.51 -4.73 -13.83
N LEU A 154 9.36 -6.02 -14.14
CA LEU A 154 9.53 -7.09 -13.14
C LEU A 154 11.00 -7.26 -12.72
N ALA A 155 11.96 -7.12 -13.65
CA ALA A 155 13.39 -7.11 -13.34
C ALA A 155 13.76 -5.93 -12.42
N THR A 156 13.24 -4.73 -12.69
CA THR A 156 13.45 -3.56 -11.83
C THR A 156 12.85 -3.77 -10.44
N MET A 157 11.63 -4.32 -10.37
CA MET A 157 10.99 -4.61 -9.08
C MET A 157 11.77 -5.63 -8.26
N PHE A 158 12.31 -6.66 -8.89
CA PHE A 158 13.13 -7.67 -8.21
C PHE A 158 14.49 -7.12 -7.81
N ASN A 159 15.20 -6.41 -8.68
CA ASN A 159 16.50 -5.83 -8.35
C ASN A 159 16.41 -4.87 -7.15
N THR A 160 15.42 -3.96 -7.18
CA THR A 160 15.35 -2.85 -6.21
C THR A 160 14.50 -3.15 -4.99
N GLY A 161 13.62 -4.15 -5.07
CA GLY A 161 12.59 -4.39 -4.06
C GLY A 161 11.64 -3.20 -3.89
N ALA A 162 11.54 -2.33 -4.89
CA ALA A 162 10.71 -1.12 -4.84
C ALA A 162 9.24 -1.45 -4.63
N ARG A 163 8.53 -0.57 -3.92
CA ARG A 163 7.06 -0.68 -3.82
C ARG A 163 6.42 -0.41 -5.18
N VAL A 164 5.29 -1.04 -5.45
CA VAL A 164 4.55 -0.83 -6.71
C VAL A 164 4.38 0.66 -7.03
N GLN A 165 4.02 1.47 -6.03
CA GLN A 165 3.82 2.90 -6.23
C GLN A 165 5.11 3.61 -6.64
N GLU A 166 6.25 3.23 -6.06
CA GLU A 166 7.56 3.81 -6.37
C GLU A 166 7.94 3.52 -7.83
N VAL A 167 7.67 2.30 -8.30
CA VAL A 167 7.99 1.89 -9.68
C VAL A 167 7.07 2.54 -10.71
N ILE A 168 5.76 2.59 -10.46
CA ILE A 168 4.82 3.21 -11.42
C ILE A 168 4.93 4.75 -11.46
N ASP A 169 5.49 5.36 -10.42
CA ASP A 169 5.74 6.79 -10.36
C ASP A 169 7.17 7.16 -10.80
N LEU A 170 8.01 6.17 -11.12
CA LEU A 170 9.40 6.38 -11.55
C LEU A 170 9.45 7.27 -12.78
N ARG A 171 10.27 8.33 -12.69
CA ARG A 171 10.50 9.28 -13.77
C ARG A 171 11.84 9.01 -14.46
N ALA A 172 11.97 9.46 -15.68
CA ALA A 172 13.20 9.30 -16.45
C ALA A 172 14.39 9.96 -15.76
N ASN A 173 14.21 11.16 -15.20
CA ASN A 173 15.24 11.89 -14.45
C ASN A 173 15.58 11.27 -13.07
N ASP A 174 14.88 10.22 -12.64
CA ASP A 174 15.21 9.43 -11.45
C ASP A 174 16.06 8.19 -11.77
N VAL A 175 16.38 7.97 -13.05
CA VAL A 175 17.07 6.79 -13.55
C VAL A 175 18.48 7.17 -14.02
N GLN A 176 19.50 6.67 -13.34
CA GLN A 176 20.89 6.83 -13.76
C GLN A 176 21.38 5.54 -14.44
N LEU A 177 21.48 5.56 -15.78
CA LEU A 177 21.94 4.44 -16.61
C LEU A 177 23.41 4.58 -17.05
N THR A 178 24.15 5.54 -16.47
CA THR A 178 25.63 5.61 -16.50
C THR A 178 26.18 5.13 -15.16
N ARG A 179 27.40 4.59 -15.13
CA ARG A 179 28.00 4.10 -13.88
C ARG A 179 28.24 5.25 -12.89
N PRO A 180 27.90 5.04 -11.59
CA PRO A 180 27.24 3.88 -11.00
C PRO A 180 25.74 3.84 -11.34
N TYR A 181 25.25 2.66 -11.81
CA TYR A 181 23.84 2.47 -12.16
C TYR A 181 22.95 2.51 -10.91
N GLN A 182 21.93 3.37 -10.90
CA GLN A 182 21.06 3.50 -9.74
C GLN A 182 19.70 4.13 -10.08
N LEU A 183 18.73 3.89 -9.21
CA LEU A 183 17.43 4.57 -9.21
C LEU A 183 17.28 5.43 -7.98
N ARG A 184 16.73 6.63 -8.15
CA ARG A 184 16.22 7.45 -7.07
C ARG A 184 14.75 7.10 -6.84
N LEU A 185 14.41 6.59 -5.67
CA LEU A 185 13.08 6.12 -5.32
C LEU A 185 12.51 6.93 -4.16
N PHE A 186 11.23 7.33 -4.29
CA PHE A 186 10.52 8.12 -3.29
C PHE A 186 9.55 7.25 -2.50
N GLY A 187 9.86 7.02 -1.25
CA GLY A 187 9.06 6.23 -0.33
C GLY A 187 7.97 7.02 0.40
N LYS A 188 7.35 6.38 1.40
CA LYS A 188 6.34 7.01 2.26
C LYS A 188 6.93 8.25 2.97
N GLY A 189 6.19 9.36 2.93
CA GLY A 189 6.62 10.62 3.53
C GLY A 189 7.69 11.36 2.70
N ARG A 190 7.76 11.11 1.39
CA ARG A 190 8.73 11.68 0.46
C ARG A 190 10.20 11.40 0.82
N LYS A 191 10.45 10.39 1.65
CA LYS A 191 11.82 9.94 1.90
C LYS A 191 12.40 9.36 0.64
N GLU A 192 13.49 9.94 0.16
CA GLU A 192 14.21 9.42 -1.01
C GLU A 192 15.27 8.40 -0.58
N ARG A 193 15.55 7.48 -1.50
CA ARG A 193 16.70 6.58 -1.40
C ARG A 193 17.25 6.28 -2.79
N TYR A 194 18.55 6.08 -2.84
CA TYR A 194 19.22 5.59 -4.03
C TYR A 194 19.36 4.07 -3.94
N CYS A 195 18.89 3.37 -4.97
CA CYS A 195 18.96 1.92 -5.03
C CYS A 195 19.86 1.52 -6.21
N PRO A 196 20.97 0.80 -5.97
CA PRO A 196 21.84 0.34 -7.04
C PRO A 196 21.10 -0.59 -8.01
N LEU A 197 21.43 -0.46 -9.29
CA LEU A 197 20.95 -1.38 -10.32
C LEU A 197 22.03 -2.38 -10.70
N TRP A 198 21.62 -3.61 -10.87
CA TRP A 198 22.46 -4.61 -11.51
C TRP A 198 22.68 -4.23 -12.97
N PRO A 199 23.88 -4.52 -13.53
CA PRO A 199 24.19 -4.16 -14.93
C PRO A 199 23.14 -4.65 -15.92
N GLN A 200 22.63 -5.86 -15.73
CA GLN A 200 21.60 -6.46 -16.59
C GLN A 200 20.29 -5.68 -16.53
N THR A 201 19.88 -5.23 -15.34
CA THR A 201 18.66 -4.42 -15.18
C THR A 201 18.83 -3.04 -15.80
N ALA A 202 20.01 -2.43 -15.65
CA ALA A 202 20.32 -1.15 -16.28
C ALA A 202 20.30 -1.23 -17.82
N GLN A 203 20.86 -2.30 -18.41
CA GLN A 203 20.84 -2.54 -19.85
C GLN A 203 19.41 -2.71 -20.39
N VAL A 204 18.56 -3.44 -19.68
CA VAL A 204 17.14 -3.62 -20.07
C VAL A 204 16.37 -2.31 -20.02
N LEU A 205 16.60 -1.51 -18.97
CA LEU A 205 15.97 -0.18 -18.85
C LEU A 205 16.48 0.76 -19.94
N MET A 206 17.76 0.74 -20.27
CA MET A 206 18.35 1.54 -21.34
C MET A 206 17.69 1.19 -22.67
N ALA A 207 17.68 -0.10 -23.06
CA ALA A 207 17.07 -0.55 -24.30
C ALA A 207 15.58 -0.14 -24.41
N MET A 208 14.83 -0.22 -23.31
CA MET A 208 13.42 0.20 -23.28
C MET A 208 13.27 1.72 -23.41
N CYS A 209 14.15 2.50 -22.78
CA CYS A 209 14.13 3.96 -22.90
C CYS A 209 14.48 4.41 -24.32
N ASP A 210 15.51 3.80 -24.92
CA ASP A 210 15.92 4.08 -26.29
C ASP A 210 14.82 3.75 -27.30
N GLU A 211 14.21 2.54 -27.19
CA GLU A 211 13.08 2.14 -28.05
C GLU A 211 11.93 3.13 -28.00
N ARG A 212 11.69 3.73 -26.85
CA ARG A 212 10.60 4.67 -26.61
C ARG A 212 11.02 6.14 -26.76
N SER A 213 12.26 6.40 -27.15
CA SER A 213 12.84 7.74 -27.27
C SER A 213 12.63 8.59 -26.01
N ILE A 214 12.80 7.97 -24.83
CA ILE A 214 12.65 8.66 -23.53
C ILE A 214 13.95 9.44 -23.25
N ASP A 215 13.86 10.77 -23.20
CA ASP A 215 14.93 11.59 -22.67
C ASP A 215 15.03 11.39 -21.14
N LEU A 216 16.17 10.87 -20.69
CA LEU A 216 16.45 10.62 -19.27
C LEU A 216 16.56 11.90 -18.42
N ARG A 217 16.61 13.07 -19.05
CA ARG A 217 16.54 14.36 -18.34
C ARG A 217 15.12 14.86 -18.15
N SER A 218 14.15 14.22 -18.79
CA SER A 218 12.75 14.62 -18.74
C SER A 218 12.01 14.09 -17.50
N ASP A 219 10.84 14.66 -17.22
CA ASP A 219 9.91 14.18 -16.19
C ASP A 219 8.96 13.09 -16.74
N ALA A 220 9.33 12.45 -17.86
CA ALA A 220 8.54 11.39 -18.48
C ALA A 220 8.49 10.16 -17.57
N ARG A 221 7.34 9.44 -17.58
CA ARG A 221 7.23 8.18 -16.84
C ARG A 221 7.98 7.05 -17.55
N VAL A 222 8.77 6.30 -16.80
CA VAL A 222 9.52 5.16 -17.33
C VAL A 222 8.57 4.02 -17.73
N PHE A 223 7.55 3.72 -16.93
CA PHE A 223 6.62 2.64 -17.20
C PHE A 223 5.22 3.15 -17.51
N LEU A 224 4.72 2.77 -18.69
CA LEU A 224 3.39 3.09 -19.18
C LEU A 224 2.58 1.79 -19.42
N ASN A 225 1.27 1.92 -19.47
CA ASN A 225 0.40 0.82 -19.92
C ASN A 225 0.46 0.65 -21.45
N HIS A 226 -0.17 -0.40 -21.98
CA HIS A 226 -0.22 -0.70 -23.41
C HIS A 226 -0.85 0.40 -24.30
N ARG A 227 -1.57 1.35 -23.69
CA ARG A 227 -2.19 2.50 -24.39
C ARG A 227 -1.35 3.78 -24.25
N GLY A 228 -0.12 3.69 -23.73
CA GLY A 228 0.73 4.87 -23.49
C GLY A 228 0.32 5.72 -22.29
N GLY A 229 -0.72 5.32 -21.54
CA GLY A 229 -1.15 6.01 -20.34
C GLY A 229 -0.44 5.53 -19.07
N ARG A 230 -0.77 6.17 -17.95
CA ARG A 230 -0.21 5.82 -16.63
C ARG A 230 -0.48 4.36 -16.28
N LEU A 231 0.57 3.63 -15.87
CA LEU A 231 0.43 2.30 -15.28
C LEU A 231 -0.22 2.43 -13.89
N THR A 232 -1.06 1.48 -13.53
CA THR A 232 -1.74 1.44 -12.22
C THR A 232 -1.23 0.28 -11.37
N ARG A 233 -1.49 0.33 -10.06
CA ARG A 233 -1.18 -0.81 -9.16
C ARG A 233 -1.88 -2.10 -9.60
N PHE A 234 -3.10 -1.99 -10.10
CA PHE A 234 -3.86 -3.13 -10.65
C PHE A 234 -3.21 -3.65 -11.92
N GLY A 235 -2.73 -2.75 -12.81
CA GLY A 235 -1.98 -3.14 -14.01
C GLY A 235 -0.70 -3.92 -13.67
N VAL A 236 0.09 -3.46 -12.69
CA VAL A 236 1.28 -4.22 -12.24
C VAL A 236 0.91 -5.58 -11.66
N ARG A 237 -0.16 -5.64 -10.85
CA ARG A 237 -0.66 -6.91 -10.32
C ARG A 237 -1.07 -7.87 -11.43
N TYR A 238 -1.78 -7.37 -12.44
CA TYR A 238 -2.18 -8.15 -13.60
C TYR A 238 -0.97 -8.66 -14.39
N ILE A 239 0.02 -7.79 -14.68
CA ILE A 239 1.26 -8.17 -15.37
C ILE A 239 1.96 -9.29 -14.62
N LEU A 240 2.18 -9.14 -13.32
CA LEU A 240 2.83 -10.16 -12.51
C LEU A 240 2.06 -11.48 -12.53
N ALA A 241 0.74 -11.44 -12.32
CA ALA A 241 -0.11 -12.64 -12.33
C ALA A 241 -0.06 -13.34 -13.68
N LYS A 242 -0.21 -12.60 -14.79
CA LYS A 242 -0.12 -13.11 -16.16
C LYS A 242 1.14 -13.94 -16.39
N HIS A 243 2.30 -13.40 -16.02
CA HIS A 243 3.58 -14.09 -16.27
C HIS A 243 3.83 -15.24 -15.29
N ILE A 244 3.37 -15.16 -14.05
CA ILE A 244 3.40 -16.30 -13.12
C ILE A 244 2.50 -17.42 -13.61
N ASP A 245 1.27 -17.11 -14.03
CA ASP A 245 0.31 -18.11 -14.50
C ASP A 245 0.77 -18.79 -15.79
N HIS A 246 1.51 -18.07 -16.64
CA HIS A 246 2.12 -18.63 -17.84
C HIS A 246 3.14 -19.75 -17.54
N VAL A 247 3.98 -19.56 -16.51
CA VAL A 247 5.02 -20.56 -16.16
C VAL A 247 4.56 -21.55 -15.10
N ARG A 248 3.44 -21.30 -14.44
CA ARG A 248 2.90 -22.13 -13.34
C ARG A 248 2.78 -23.62 -13.68
N PRO A 249 2.33 -24.03 -14.90
CA PRO A 249 2.23 -25.44 -15.25
C PRO A 249 3.57 -26.17 -15.24
N ALA A 250 4.65 -25.46 -15.56
CA ALA A 250 6.01 -26.02 -15.62
C ALA A 250 6.76 -25.95 -14.28
N VAL A 251 6.25 -25.21 -13.26
CA VAL A 251 6.93 -24.99 -11.98
C VAL A 251 6.02 -25.39 -10.84
N ALA A 252 6.16 -26.63 -10.37
CA ALA A 252 5.29 -27.21 -9.33
C ALA A 252 5.23 -26.37 -8.03
N SER A 253 6.33 -25.73 -7.64
CA SER A 253 6.39 -24.88 -6.44
C SER A 253 5.47 -23.65 -6.52
N LEU A 254 5.16 -23.16 -7.73
CA LEU A 254 4.26 -22.03 -7.94
C LEU A 254 2.77 -22.41 -7.82
N ALA A 255 2.42 -23.68 -7.89
CA ALA A 255 1.03 -24.15 -7.92
C ALA A 255 0.22 -23.67 -6.70
N ARG A 256 0.84 -23.63 -5.52
CA ARG A 256 0.19 -23.25 -4.24
C ARG A 256 0.49 -21.83 -3.78
N LYS A 257 1.35 -21.10 -4.49
CA LYS A 257 1.74 -19.74 -4.08
C LYS A 257 0.73 -18.69 -4.53
N ARG A 258 0.26 -17.89 -3.58
CA ARG A 258 -0.55 -16.68 -3.84
C ARG A 258 0.35 -15.47 -3.84
N LEU A 259 0.83 -15.11 -5.01
CA LEU A 259 1.82 -14.07 -5.19
C LEU A 259 1.16 -12.74 -5.60
N HIS A 260 1.74 -11.66 -5.15
CA HIS A 260 1.30 -10.30 -5.45
C HIS A 260 2.55 -9.39 -5.52
N PRO A 261 2.45 -8.16 -6.03
CA PRO A 261 3.62 -7.31 -6.21
C PRO A 261 4.46 -7.08 -4.95
N HIS A 262 3.86 -7.15 -3.76
CA HIS A 262 4.61 -7.06 -2.51
C HIS A 262 5.47 -8.32 -2.25
N SER A 263 5.07 -9.47 -2.78
CA SER A 263 5.88 -10.70 -2.75
C SER A 263 7.23 -10.52 -3.48
N MET A 264 7.28 -9.73 -4.58
CA MET A 264 8.53 -9.40 -5.27
C MET A 264 9.55 -8.73 -4.34
N ARG A 265 9.08 -7.80 -3.52
CA ARG A 265 9.92 -7.11 -2.54
C ARG A 265 10.45 -8.06 -1.46
N HIS A 266 9.63 -9.02 -1.01
CA HIS A 266 10.10 -10.09 -0.09
C HIS A 266 11.11 -11.00 -0.78
N SER A 267 10.88 -11.33 -2.04
CA SER A 267 11.83 -12.10 -2.85
C SER A 267 13.20 -11.40 -2.94
N THR A 268 13.21 -10.08 -3.15
CA THR A 268 14.45 -9.30 -3.13
C THR A 268 15.14 -9.38 -1.78
N ALA A 269 14.40 -9.17 -0.67
CA ALA A 269 14.95 -9.24 0.67
C ALA A 269 15.60 -10.60 0.95
N VAL A 270 14.91 -11.69 0.62
CA VAL A 270 15.41 -13.07 0.81
C VAL A 270 16.60 -13.36 -0.09
N ALA A 271 16.59 -12.89 -1.35
CA ALA A 271 17.71 -13.06 -2.27
C ALA A 271 18.97 -12.34 -1.77
N LEU A 272 18.85 -11.11 -1.31
CA LEU A 272 19.96 -10.34 -0.73
C LEU A 272 20.49 -11.01 0.55
N LEU A 273 19.61 -11.47 1.43
CA LEU A 273 19.99 -12.16 2.65
C LEU A 273 20.75 -13.46 2.34
N LYS A 274 20.25 -14.27 1.42
CA LYS A 274 20.93 -15.50 0.96
C LYS A 274 22.27 -15.24 0.30
N SER A 275 22.48 -14.04 -0.26
CA SER A 275 23.75 -13.59 -0.83
C SER A 275 24.71 -13.01 0.21
N GLY A 276 24.37 -13.09 1.53
CA GLY A 276 25.23 -12.62 2.61
C GLY A 276 25.15 -11.13 2.93
N VAL A 277 24.19 -10.41 2.33
CA VAL A 277 23.98 -8.99 2.64
C VAL A 277 23.35 -8.87 4.03
N ASP A 278 23.91 -8.01 4.89
CA ASP A 278 23.40 -7.81 6.23
C ASP A 278 22.01 -7.15 6.28
N LEU A 279 21.26 -7.38 7.36
CA LEU A 279 19.87 -6.90 7.51
C LEU A 279 19.77 -5.37 7.51
N SER A 280 20.79 -4.64 7.97
CA SER A 280 20.77 -3.19 8.01
C SER A 280 20.88 -2.62 6.60
N THR A 281 21.76 -3.17 5.79
CA THR A 281 21.90 -2.85 4.36
C THR A 281 20.63 -3.20 3.57
N ILE A 282 20.04 -4.39 3.81
CA ILE A 282 18.74 -4.77 3.21
C ILE A 282 17.64 -3.79 3.62
N SER A 283 17.59 -3.37 4.87
CA SER A 283 16.62 -2.40 5.36
C SER A 283 16.75 -1.04 4.66
N GLN A 284 17.98 -0.55 4.49
CA GLN A 284 18.27 0.67 3.74
C GLN A 284 17.90 0.54 2.26
N TRP A 285 18.30 -0.56 1.61
CA TRP A 285 17.98 -0.87 0.23
C TRP A 285 16.48 -0.82 -0.03
N LEU A 286 15.73 -1.46 0.85
CA LEU A 286 14.28 -1.49 0.76
C LEU A 286 13.59 -0.20 1.25
N GLY A 287 14.28 0.67 1.99
CA GLY A 287 13.69 1.87 2.60
C GLY A 287 12.64 1.53 3.65
N HIS A 288 12.98 0.62 4.57
CA HIS A 288 12.18 0.34 5.76
C HIS A 288 12.42 1.41 6.82
N ALA A 289 11.34 1.90 7.43
CA ALA A 289 11.44 2.88 8.52
C ALA A 289 11.98 2.27 9.84
N SER A 290 11.93 0.93 9.96
CA SER A 290 12.43 0.19 11.10
C SER A 290 13.02 -1.15 10.64
N PRO A 291 14.19 -1.58 11.16
CA PRO A 291 14.78 -2.90 10.89
C PRO A 291 13.86 -4.06 11.25
N THR A 292 13.01 -3.91 12.26
CA THR A 292 11.99 -4.93 12.65
C THR A 292 11.01 -5.28 11.54
N THR A 293 10.88 -4.43 10.51
CA THR A 293 10.07 -4.74 9.33
C THR A 293 10.80 -5.69 8.37
N THR A 294 12.12 -5.74 8.43
CA THR A 294 12.97 -6.59 7.57
C THR A 294 13.15 -7.99 8.18
N SER A 295 13.09 -8.10 9.53
CA SER A 295 13.24 -9.37 10.27
C SER A 295 11.95 -10.21 10.33
N ARG A 296 10.85 -9.75 9.76
CA ARG A 296 9.57 -10.46 9.62
C ARG A 296 9.47 -11.15 8.28
#